data_245f14ee16f257a09d186bde735d52b4
#
_entry.id   245f14ee16f257a09d186bde735d52b4
#
_cell.length_a   1.000
_cell.length_b   1.000
_cell.length_c   1.000
_cell.angle_alpha   90.00
_cell.angle_beta   90.00
_cell.angle_gamma   90.00
#
_symmetry.space_group_name_H-M   'P 1'
#
loop_
_entity.id
_entity.type
_entity.pdbx_description
1 polymer ?
#
loop_
_entity_poly.entity_id
_entity_poly.type
_entity_poly.pdbx_seq_one_letter_code
_entity_poly.pdbx_strand_id
1 'polypeptide(L)'
;MRRHGLVIALFLILMTFGIYSLPKMNKDEFPQFTLRQALVVALYPGATASEVEQQVTIPLEDYINSFEAVDKSLTYSNSEDGFSYVYVMLRMHGVDGDKAWNKIRAGLPLLQKTQLPQGVLQTLLIDDFGNTSSLLIAVESAERSPRELEQYAKQICSTLRTIPEMGKLCIMGQQTEEIAITINPERLS
;
A
#
# COMPACT_ATOMS: atom_id res chain seq x y z
N MET A 1 7.78 -5.42 64.11
CA MET A 1 7.45 -6.62 63.32
C MET A 1 6.21 -6.51 62.41
N ARG A 2 5.43 -5.43 62.45
CA ARG A 2 4.22 -5.27 61.61
C ARG A 2 4.46 -4.84 60.13
N ARG A 3 5.64 -4.42 59.76
CA ARG A 3 5.93 -3.87 58.40
C ARG A 3 6.25 -4.92 57.35
N HIS A 4 6.71 -6.10 57.73
CA HIS A 4 7.06 -7.16 56.76
C HIS A 4 5.82 -7.72 56.06
N GLY A 5 4.69 -7.87 56.78
CA GLY A 5 3.44 -8.34 56.17
C GLY A 5 2.87 -7.37 55.12
N LEU A 6 2.99 -6.06 55.37
CA LEU A 6 2.57 -5.02 54.38
C LEU A 6 3.42 -5.04 53.13
N VAL A 7 4.73 -5.24 53.28
CA VAL A 7 5.65 -5.32 52.12
C VAL A 7 5.36 -6.56 51.28
N ILE A 8 5.15 -7.70 51.93
CA ILE A 8 4.81 -8.95 51.24
C ILE A 8 3.45 -8.83 50.52
N ALA A 9 2.45 -8.24 51.17
CA ALA A 9 1.15 -8.01 50.54
C ALA A 9 1.23 -7.08 49.32
N LEU A 10 2.00 -6.00 49.43
CA LEU A 10 2.24 -5.08 48.30
C LEU A 10 2.94 -5.78 47.14
N PHE A 11 3.95 -6.61 47.44
CA PHE A 11 4.68 -7.37 46.43
C PHE A 11 3.78 -8.37 45.71
N LEU A 12 2.92 -9.10 46.43
CA LEU A 12 1.97 -10.02 45.82
C LEU A 12 0.92 -9.31 44.95
N ILE A 13 0.45 -8.14 45.36
CA ILE A 13 -0.47 -7.32 44.54
C ILE A 13 0.22 -6.87 43.25
N LEU A 14 1.44 -6.37 43.31
CA LEU A 14 2.20 -5.96 42.13
C LEU A 14 2.50 -7.14 41.19
N MET A 15 2.84 -8.29 41.76
CA MET A 15 3.13 -9.50 40.99
C MET A 15 1.87 -10.00 40.25
N THR A 16 0.71 -10.06 40.93
CA THR A 16 -0.56 -10.46 40.30
C THR A 16 -1.00 -9.47 39.23
N PHE A 17 -0.83 -8.16 39.47
CA PHE A 17 -1.13 -7.14 38.48
C PHE A 17 -0.21 -7.23 37.26
N GLY A 18 1.10 -7.50 37.46
CA GLY A 18 2.07 -7.72 36.36
C GLY A 18 1.67 -8.92 35.50
N ILE A 19 1.36 -10.06 36.10
CA ILE A 19 0.93 -11.27 35.40
C ILE A 19 -0.37 -11.04 34.60
N TYR A 20 -1.30 -10.29 35.18
CA TYR A 20 -2.57 -9.95 34.53
C TYR A 20 -2.40 -8.98 33.36
N SER A 21 -1.40 -8.09 33.42
CA SER A 21 -1.12 -7.08 32.39
C SER A 21 -0.40 -7.66 31.16
N LEU A 22 0.44 -8.70 31.33
CA LEU A 22 1.25 -9.29 30.26
C LEU A 22 0.47 -9.71 29.01
N PRO A 23 -0.69 -10.42 29.10
CA PRO A 23 -1.45 -10.80 27.91
C PRO A 23 -2.20 -9.64 27.26
N LYS A 24 -2.34 -8.49 27.95
CA LYS A 24 -3.01 -7.30 27.43
C LYS A 24 -2.07 -6.30 26.76
N MET A 25 -0.77 -6.51 26.88
CA MET A 25 0.21 -5.67 26.18
C MET A 25 0.18 -6.01 24.68
N ASN A 26 0.13 -4.98 23.85
CA ASN A 26 0.36 -5.14 22.42
C ASN A 26 1.75 -5.77 22.18
N LYS A 27 1.77 -6.84 21.40
CA LYS A 27 2.98 -7.61 21.09
C LYS A 27 3.32 -7.43 19.60
N ASP A 28 3.39 -6.19 19.17
CA ASP A 28 3.81 -5.87 17.81
C ASP A 28 5.35 -5.88 17.75
N GLU A 29 5.90 -6.48 16.73
CA GLU A 29 7.35 -6.50 16.47
C GLU A 29 7.88 -5.09 16.20
N PHE A 30 7.05 -4.27 15.56
CA PHE A 30 7.33 -2.85 15.32
C PHE A 30 6.22 -1.99 15.93
N PRO A 31 6.56 -0.80 16.47
CA PRO A 31 5.54 0.12 16.94
C PRO A 31 4.61 0.49 15.77
N GLN A 32 3.30 0.46 16.01
CA GLN A 32 2.33 0.91 15.01
C GLN A 32 2.57 2.39 14.74
N PHE A 33 2.99 2.69 13.52
CA PHE A 33 3.13 4.06 13.05
C PHE A 33 2.17 4.29 11.87
N THR A 34 1.50 5.40 11.89
CA THR A 34 0.63 5.79 10.78
C THR A 34 1.52 6.23 9.62
N LEU A 35 1.42 5.54 8.50
CA LEU A 35 2.08 5.97 7.26
C LEU A 35 1.47 7.30 6.81
N ARG A 36 2.29 8.34 6.85
CA ARG A 36 1.88 9.70 6.47
C ARG A 36 2.34 10.11 5.09
N GLN A 37 2.97 9.19 4.39
CA GLN A 37 3.47 9.38 3.04
C GLN A 37 2.64 8.56 2.07
N ALA A 38 2.32 9.15 0.92
CA ALA A 38 1.74 8.47 -0.21
C ALA A 38 2.36 8.96 -1.51
N LEU A 39 2.25 8.17 -2.56
CA LEU A 39 2.68 8.51 -3.90
C LEU A 39 1.45 8.59 -4.80
N VAL A 40 1.27 9.72 -5.45
CA VAL A 40 0.29 9.85 -6.54
C VAL A 40 1.03 9.73 -7.85
N VAL A 41 0.61 8.77 -8.67
CA VAL A 41 1.18 8.50 -10.00
C VAL A 41 0.13 8.81 -11.05
N ALA A 42 0.50 9.54 -12.09
CA ALA A 42 -0.33 9.71 -13.28
C ALA A 42 0.45 9.25 -14.53
N LEU A 43 -0.25 8.54 -15.41
CA LEU A 43 0.30 8.01 -16.66
C LEU A 43 -0.25 8.80 -17.83
N TYR A 44 0.65 9.49 -18.56
CA TYR A 44 0.35 10.27 -19.76
C TYR A 44 1.25 9.84 -20.92
N PRO A 45 0.95 8.72 -21.60
CA PRO A 45 1.83 8.16 -22.62
C PRO A 45 2.05 9.09 -23.79
N GLY A 46 3.31 9.17 -24.25
CA GLY A 46 3.71 9.98 -25.41
C GLY A 46 3.94 11.45 -25.13
N ALA A 47 3.70 11.93 -23.91
CA ALA A 47 4.03 13.29 -23.50
C ALA A 47 5.50 13.36 -23.02
N THR A 48 6.15 14.48 -23.30
CA THR A 48 7.47 14.81 -22.76
C THR A 48 7.39 15.22 -21.29
N ALA A 49 8.48 15.14 -20.55
CA ALA A 49 8.53 15.53 -19.13
C ALA A 49 7.99 16.96 -18.89
N SER A 50 8.29 17.91 -19.79
CA SER A 50 7.79 19.30 -19.70
C SER A 50 6.27 19.39 -19.92
N GLU A 51 5.71 18.60 -20.83
CA GLU A 51 4.26 18.54 -21.05
C GLU A 51 3.56 17.86 -19.88
N VAL A 52 4.14 16.78 -19.33
CA VAL A 52 3.66 16.13 -18.13
C VAL A 52 3.64 17.10 -16.95
N GLU A 53 4.71 17.87 -16.76
CA GLU A 53 4.79 18.86 -15.69
C GLU A 53 3.67 19.89 -15.78
N GLN A 54 3.52 20.52 -16.95
CA GLN A 54 2.56 21.61 -17.12
C GLN A 54 1.11 21.14 -17.11
N GLN A 55 0.81 20.00 -17.75
CA GLN A 55 -0.56 19.57 -17.97
C GLN A 55 -1.08 18.58 -16.93
N VAL A 56 -0.19 17.90 -16.20
CA VAL A 56 -0.55 16.84 -15.27
C VAL A 56 -0.05 17.13 -13.87
N THR A 57 1.26 17.38 -13.72
CA THR A 57 1.88 17.49 -12.39
C THR A 57 1.40 18.74 -11.64
N ILE A 58 1.39 19.90 -12.28
CA ILE A 58 0.92 21.15 -11.65
C ILE A 58 -0.55 21.06 -11.21
N PRO A 59 -1.51 20.63 -12.04
CA PRO A 59 -2.89 20.39 -11.59
C PRO A 59 -3.03 19.39 -10.44
N LEU A 60 -2.20 18.31 -10.43
CA LEU A 60 -2.18 17.35 -9.33
C LEU A 60 -1.64 17.97 -8.03
N GLU A 61 -0.57 18.76 -8.12
CA GLU A 61 -0.02 19.47 -6.97
C GLU A 61 -1.02 20.48 -6.39
N ASP A 62 -1.69 21.25 -7.23
CA ASP A 62 -2.71 22.20 -6.80
C ASP A 62 -3.86 21.49 -6.09
N TYR A 63 -4.30 20.38 -6.65
CA TYR A 63 -5.33 19.56 -6.03
C TYR A 63 -4.88 19.03 -4.67
N ILE A 64 -3.69 18.42 -4.59
CA ILE A 64 -3.15 17.85 -3.36
C ILE A 64 -2.91 18.93 -2.31
N ASN A 65 -2.38 20.08 -2.72
CA ASN A 65 -2.11 21.21 -1.84
C ASN A 65 -3.38 21.94 -1.35
N SER A 66 -4.54 21.64 -1.95
CA SER A 66 -5.83 22.14 -1.45
C SER A 66 -6.27 21.50 -0.13
N PHE A 67 -5.71 20.33 0.21
CA PHE A 67 -6.04 19.63 1.45
C PHE A 67 -5.24 20.18 2.64
N GLU A 68 -5.93 20.57 3.69
CA GLU A 68 -5.31 21.08 4.92
C GLU A 68 -4.45 20.02 5.63
N ALA A 69 -4.79 18.74 5.44
CA ALA A 69 -4.06 17.61 5.99
C ALA A 69 -2.65 17.44 5.42
N VAL A 70 -2.37 18.00 4.24
CA VAL A 70 -1.09 17.86 3.53
C VAL A 70 -0.07 18.83 4.09
N ASP A 71 1.15 18.34 4.29
CA ASP A 71 2.33 19.18 4.60
C ASP A 71 3.00 19.59 3.30
N LYS A 72 2.71 20.84 2.88
CA LYS A 72 3.21 21.40 1.64
C LYS A 72 4.73 21.56 1.59
N SER A 73 5.39 21.63 2.75
CA SER A 73 6.84 21.81 2.83
C SER A 73 7.62 20.52 2.57
N LEU A 74 6.97 19.37 2.79
CA LEU A 74 7.55 18.04 2.61
C LEU A 74 6.96 17.32 1.39
N THR A 75 5.97 17.91 0.72
CA THR A 75 5.41 17.37 -0.53
C THR A 75 6.24 17.88 -1.70
N TYR A 76 6.61 16.97 -2.60
CA TYR A 76 7.39 17.29 -3.80
C TYR A 76 6.96 16.39 -4.97
N SER A 77 7.28 16.81 -6.18
CA SER A 77 6.95 16.09 -7.40
C SER A 77 8.16 15.82 -8.27
N ASN A 78 8.02 14.87 -9.17
CA ASN A 78 8.95 14.58 -10.26
C ASN A 78 8.16 14.28 -11.52
N SER A 79 8.56 14.87 -12.65
CA SER A 79 7.95 14.67 -13.97
C SER A 79 8.95 14.01 -14.87
N GLU A 80 8.54 12.89 -15.48
CA GLU A 80 9.30 12.13 -16.45
C GLU A 80 8.50 11.97 -17.75
N ASP A 81 9.14 11.52 -18.82
CA ASP A 81 8.44 11.27 -20.09
C ASP A 81 7.32 10.23 -19.89
N GLY A 82 6.07 10.68 -20.02
CA GLY A 82 4.88 9.87 -19.85
C GLY A 82 4.44 9.63 -18.39
N PHE A 83 5.17 10.11 -17.37
CA PHE A 83 4.85 9.86 -15.97
C PHE A 83 4.95 11.10 -15.10
N SER A 84 3.97 11.25 -14.21
CA SER A 84 4.02 12.21 -13.11
C SER A 84 4.02 11.49 -11.77
N TYR A 85 4.91 11.88 -10.87
CA TYR A 85 5.04 11.37 -9.52
C TYR A 85 4.91 12.50 -8.53
N VAL A 86 3.90 12.46 -7.66
CA VAL A 86 3.75 13.43 -6.59
C VAL A 86 3.86 12.72 -5.24
N TYR A 87 4.92 13.00 -4.50
CA TYR A 87 5.19 12.48 -3.18
C TYR A 87 4.49 13.35 -2.14
N VAL A 88 3.45 12.82 -1.55
CA VAL A 88 2.58 13.55 -0.62
C VAL A 88 2.91 13.18 0.81
N MET A 89 3.09 14.19 1.66
CA MET A 89 3.30 14.00 3.09
C MET A 89 2.14 14.63 3.87
N LEU A 90 1.55 13.88 4.81
CA LEU A 90 0.57 14.44 5.74
C LEU A 90 1.25 15.07 6.95
N ARG A 91 0.59 16.08 7.53
CA ARG A 91 1.04 16.75 8.76
C ARG A 91 1.14 15.77 9.94
N MET A 92 2.10 16.06 10.84
CA MET A 92 2.44 15.16 11.95
C MET A 92 1.34 15.06 13.02
N HIS A 93 0.58 16.12 13.25
CA HIS A 93 -0.38 16.20 14.36
C HIS A 93 -1.77 16.60 13.87
N GLY A 94 -2.78 16.03 14.51
CA GLY A 94 -4.18 16.41 14.26
C GLY A 94 -4.81 15.87 12.98
N VAL A 95 -4.15 14.96 12.27
CA VAL A 95 -4.64 14.40 11.00
C VAL A 95 -4.89 12.90 11.17
N ASP A 96 -6.09 12.48 10.81
CA ASP A 96 -6.45 11.08 10.63
C ASP A 96 -5.99 10.68 9.20
N GLY A 97 -4.90 9.90 9.11
CA GLY A 97 -4.27 9.54 7.84
C GLY A 97 -5.22 8.81 6.91
N ASP A 98 -5.96 7.82 7.41
CA ASP A 98 -6.86 7.00 6.60
C ASP A 98 -7.98 7.83 5.98
N LYS A 99 -8.57 8.74 6.77
CA LYS A 99 -9.59 9.67 6.26
C LYS A 99 -9.03 10.64 5.24
N ALA A 100 -7.82 11.15 5.47
CA ALA A 100 -7.17 12.06 4.54
C ALA A 100 -6.89 11.37 3.20
N TRP A 101 -6.28 10.18 3.22
CA TRP A 101 -5.99 9.40 2.00
C TRP A 101 -7.25 9.00 1.25
N ASN A 102 -8.30 8.57 1.95
CA ASN A 102 -9.57 8.23 1.33
C ASN A 102 -10.22 9.44 0.65
N LYS A 103 -10.12 10.63 1.25
CA LYS A 103 -10.65 11.86 0.68
C LYS A 103 -9.88 12.29 -0.58
N ILE A 104 -8.55 12.22 -0.55
CA ILE A 104 -7.70 12.52 -1.71
C ILE A 104 -7.99 11.52 -2.83
N ARG A 105 -8.01 10.22 -2.52
CA ARG A 105 -8.30 9.15 -3.49
C ARG A 105 -9.65 9.31 -4.16
N ALA A 106 -10.67 9.66 -3.39
CA ALA A 106 -12.04 9.82 -3.93
C ALA A 106 -12.17 10.97 -4.94
N GLY A 107 -11.34 12.02 -4.83
CA GLY A 107 -11.40 13.15 -5.74
C GLY A 107 -10.53 13.02 -6.99
N LEU A 108 -9.53 12.13 -7.01
CA LEU A 108 -8.64 11.95 -8.16
C LEU A 108 -9.40 11.64 -9.48
N PRO A 109 -10.43 10.77 -9.52
CA PRO A 109 -11.17 10.50 -10.74
C PRO A 109 -11.93 11.72 -11.27
N LEU A 110 -12.39 12.60 -10.39
CA LEU A 110 -13.04 13.85 -10.78
C LEU A 110 -12.01 14.82 -11.37
N LEU A 111 -10.88 14.99 -10.71
CA LEU A 111 -9.76 15.79 -11.21
C LEU A 111 -9.31 15.32 -12.59
N GLN A 112 -9.16 14.02 -12.77
CA GLN A 112 -8.77 13.42 -14.05
C GLN A 112 -9.74 13.78 -15.18
N LYS A 113 -11.04 13.79 -14.91
CA LYS A 113 -12.06 14.12 -15.90
C LYS A 113 -12.23 15.61 -16.21
N THR A 114 -11.92 16.46 -15.23
CA THR A 114 -12.25 17.91 -15.32
C THR A 114 -11.04 18.79 -15.60
N GLN A 115 -9.84 18.38 -15.18
CA GLN A 115 -8.67 19.26 -15.24
C GLN A 115 -7.48 18.62 -15.97
N LEU A 116 -7.41 17.29 -16.06
CA LEU A 116 -6.32 16.64 -16.77
C LEU A 116 -6.66 16.39 -18.25
N PRO A 117 -5.64 16.32 -19.13
CA PRO A 117 -5.84 15.99 -20.55
C PRO A 117 -6.49 14.61 -20.73
N GLN A 118 -7.26 14.46 -21.83
CA GLN A 118 -7.91 13.18 -22.14
C GLN A 118 -6.93 12.02 -22.41
N GLY A 119 -5.66 12.32 -22.69
CA GLY A 119 -4.61 11.33 -22.88
C GLY A 119 -4.07 10.73 -21.58
N VAL A 120 -4.44 11.24 -20.41
CA VAL A 120 -4.06 10.67 -19.11
C VAL A 120 -4.90 9.41 -18.88
N LEU A 121 -4.21 8.26 -18.86
CA LEU A 121 -4.89 6.97 -18.77
C LEU A 121 -5.36 6.67 -17.35
N GLN A 122 -4.54 6.98 -16.34
CA GLN A 122 -4.84 6.65 -14.97
C GLN A 122 -4.13 7.57 -14.00
N THR A 123 -4.83 7.94 -12.92
CA THR A 123 -4.25 8.54 -11.71
C THR A 123 -4.44 7.57 -10.55
N LEU A 124 -3.36 7.23 -9.86
CA LEU A 124 -3.37 6.24 -8.77
C LEU A 124 -2.72 6.83 -7.53
N LEU A 125 -3.36 6.68 -6.38
CA LEU A 125 -2.77 6.98 -5.08
C LEU A 125 -2.31 5.68 -4.43
N ILE A 126 -1.03 5.59 -4.14
CA ILE A 126 -0.35 4.48 -3.47
C ILE A 126 0.04 4.97 -2.08
N ASP A 127 -0.63 4.47 -1.06
CA ASP A 127 -0.38 4.76 0.37
C ASP A 127 0.08 3.52 1.14
N ASP A 128 0.24 2.41 0.42
CA ASP A 128 0.54 1.09 0.98
C ASP A 128 2.05 0.81 0.89
N PHE A 129 2.85 1.64 1.58
CA PHE A 129 4.29 1.44 1.69
C PHE A 129 4.63 0.73 3.00
N GLY A 130 5.39 -0.36 2.93
CA GLY A 130 5.99 -0.97 4.11
C GLY A 130 5.10 -1.96 4.85
N ASN A 131 4.05 -2.47 4.25
CA ASN A 131 3.36 -3.65 4.77
C ASN A 131 4.33 -4.83 4.72
N THR A 132 4.93 -5.14 5.87
CA THR A 132 5.75 -6.34 6.04
C THR A 132 4.86 -7.57 5.99
N SER A 133 5.26 -8.57 5.20
CA SER A 133 4.56 -9.85 5.18
C SER A 133 4.82 -10.60 6.49
N SER A 134 3.78 -10.85 7.26
CA SER A 134 3.87 -11.64 8.50
C SER A 134 4.15 -13.11 8.23
N LEU A 135 3.76 -13.60 7.06
CA LEU A 135 3.95 -14.99 6.66
C LEU A 135 4.24 -15.07 5.16
N LEU A 136 5.28 -15.80 4.80
CA LEU A 136 5.63 -16.16 3.43
C LEU A 136 5.47 -17.67 3.25
N ILE A 137 4.59 -18.08 2.34
CA ILE A 137 4.34 -19.49 2.01
C ILE A 137 4.90 -19.77 0.62
N ALA A 138 5.90 -20.64 0.53
CA ALA A 138 6.40 -21.14 -0.75
C ALA A 138 5.58 -22.35 -1.21
N VAL A 139 5.14 -22.32 -2.47
CA VAL A 139 4.47 -23.44 -3.14
C VAL A 139 5.38 -23.94 -4.24
N GLU A 140 5.96 -25.12 -4.07
CA GLU A 140 6.93 -25.69 -5.00
C GLU A 140 6.59 -27.14 -5.36
N SER A 141 6.95 -27.57 -6.55
CA SER A 141 6.89 -28.96 -6.99
C SER A 141 7.87 -29.20 -8.13
N ALA A 142 8.52 -30.35 -8.13
CA ALA A 142 9.38 -30.80 -9.22
C ALA A 142 8.60 -31.35 -10.43
N GLU A 143 7.34 -31.75 -10.25
CA GLU A 143 6.55 -32.48 -11.25
C GLU A 143 5.42 -31.64 -11.86
N ARG A 144 5.05 -30.52 -11.23
CA ARG A 144 3.91 -29.69 -11.63
C ARG A 144 4.35 -28.50 -12.46
N SER A 145 3.50 -28.13 -13.42
CA SER A 145 3.71 -26.95 -14.23
C SER A 145 3.50 -25.64 -13.42
N PRO A 146 4.14 -24.51 -13.79
CA PRO A 146 3.91 -23.22 -13.13
C PRO A 146 2.44 -22.82 -13.07
N ARG A 147 1.66 -23.15 -14.11
CA ARG A 147 0.21 -22.91 -14.16
C ARG A 147 -0.56 -23.69 -13.08
N GLU A 148 -0.22 -24.97 -12.88
CA GLU A 148 -0.83 -25.77 -11.81
C GLU A 148 -0.47 -25.24 -10.43
N LEU A 149 0.80 -24.83 -10.23
CA LEU A 149 1.25 -24.21 -8.97
C LEU A 149 0.50 -22.91 -8.68
N GLU A 150 0.26 -22.10 -9.70
CA GLU A 150 -0.56 -20.88 -9.56
C GLU A 150 -2.00 -21.22 -9.15
N GLN A 151 -2.60 -22.24 -9.72
CA GLN A 151 -3.95 -22.67 -9.33
C GLN A 151 -4.01 -23.13 -7.86
N TYR A 152 -3.01 -23.89 -7.41
CA TYR A 152 -2.90 -24.27 -5.99
C TYR A 152 -2.72 -23.07 -5.08
N ALA A 153 -1.84 -22.12 -5.46
CA ALA A 153 -1.66 -20.89 -4.71
C ALA A 153 -2.96 -20.07 -4.61
N LYS A 154 -3.73 -19.97 -5.70
CA LYS A 154 -5.05 -19.33 -5.71
C LYS A 154 -6.05 -20.05 -4.80
N GLN A 155 -6.06 -21.38 -4.77
CA GLN A 155 -6.92 -22.16 -3.86
C GLN A 155 -6.53 -21.92 -2.39
N ILE A 156 -5.24 -21.94 -2.06
CA ILE A 156 -4.75 -21.62 -0.72
C ILE A 156 -5.20 -20.22 -0.32
N CYS A 157 -4.99 -19.22 -1.18
CA CYS A 157 -5.42 -17.85 -0.92
C CYS A 157 -6.94 -17.73 -0.72
N SER A 158 -7.74 -18.47 -1.50
CA SER A 158 -9.20 -18.47 -1.36
C SER A 158 -9.64 -19.05 -0.01
N THR A 159 -8.98 -20.11 0.43
CA THR A 159 -9.24 -20.73 1.74
C THR A 159 -8.81 -19.80 2.88
N LEU A 160 -7.63 -19.17 2.77
CA LEU A 160 -7.14 -18.24 3.80
C LEU A 160 -8.03 -17.00 3.94
N ARG A 161 -8.64 -16.52 2.85
CA ARG A 161 -9.59 -15.39 2.88
C ARG A 161 -10.86 -15.65 3.70
N THR A 162 -11.16 -16.91 4.01
CA THR A 162 -12.30 -17.23 4.89
C THR A 162 -12.02 -16.97 6.36
N ILE A 163 -10.77 -16.72 6.74
CA ILE A 163 -10.36 -16.41 8.10
C ILE A 163 -10.63 -14.93 8.37
N PRO A 164 -11.47 -14.56 9.37
CA PRO A 164 -11.91 -13.18 9.58
C PRO A 164 -10.78 -12.17 9.87
N GLU A 165 -9.67 -12.66 10.43
CA GLU A 165 -8.52 -11.83 10.84
C GLU A 165 -7.40 -11.80 9.79
N MET A 166 -7.64 -12.41 8.60
CA MET A 166 -6.66 -12.44 7.54
C MET A 166 -6.56 -11.07 6.86
N GLY A 167 -5.34 -10.53 6.85
CA GLY A 167 -5.03 -9.28 6.18
C GLY A 167 -4.87 -9.44 4.65
N LYS A 168 -4.00 -8.64 4.07
CA LYS A 168 -3.71 -8.63 2.63
C LYS A 168 -2.99 -9.92 2.20
N LEU A 169 -3.53 -10.60 1.21
CA LEU A 169 -2.91 -11.77 0.57
C LEU A 169 -2.40 -11.40 -0.82
N CYS A 170 -1.13 -11.67 -1.08
CA CYS A 170 -0.49 -11.43 -2.36
C CYS A 170 0.15 -12.72 -2.88
N ILE A 171 -0.04 -13.04 -4.16
CA ILE A 171 0.66 -14.13 -4.84
C ILE A 171 1.78 -13.51 -5.66
N MET A 172 3.02 -13.97 -5.48
CA MET A 172 4.20 -13.52 -6.21
C MET A 172 4.75 -14.66 -7.07
N GLY A 173 5.50 -14.31 -8.13
CA GLY A 173 6.12 -15.28 -9.03
C GLY A 173 5.17 -15.87 -10.08
N GLN A 174 4.01 -15.26 -10.31
CA GLN A 174 3.11 -15.65 -11.39
C GLN A 174 3.76 -15.39 -12.74
N GLN A 175 3.62 -16.33 -13.67
CA GLN A 175 4.02 -16.15 -15.06
C GLN A 175 2.83 -15.66 -15.87
N THR A 176 3.06 -14.63 -16.69
CA THR A 176 2.04 -14.13 -17.61
C THR A 176 1.85 -15.12 -18.74
N GLU A 177 0.63 -15.62 -18.92
CA GLU A 177 0.29 -16.45 -20.07
C GLU A 177 0.25 -15.59 -21.34
N GLU A 178 0.96 -16.01 -22.40
CA GLU A 178 0.91 -15.39 -23.72
C GLU A 178 0.56 -16.43 -24.78
N ILE A 179 -0.16 -16.00 -25.81
CA ILE A 179 -0.43 -16.82 -26.98
C ILE A 179 0.47 -16.29 -28.11
N ALA A 180 1.54 -17.03 -28.43
CA ALA A 180 2.39 -16.71 -29.55
C ALA A 180 1.81 -17.33 -30.84
N ILE A 181 1.39 -16.50 -31.78
CA ILE A 181 0.95 -16.93 -33.10
C ILE A 181 2.11 -16.73 -34.09
N THR A 182 2.74 -17.83 -34.50
CA THR A 182 3.81 -17.81 -35.50
C THR A 182 3.25 -18.17 -36.86
N ILE A 183 3.40 -17.28 -37.82
CA ILE A 183 3.02 -17.51 -39.21
C ILE A 183 4.27 -18.01 -39.95
N ASN A 184 4.16 -19.19 -40.55
CA ASN A 184 5.22 -19.70 -41.43
C ASN A 184 5.03 -19.15 -42.85
N PRO A 185 5.91 -18.24 -43.31
CA PRO A 185 5.80 -17.62 -44.64
C PRO A 185 5.93 -18.60 -45.78
N GLU A 186 6.64 -19.74 -45.62
CA GLU A 186 6.82 -20.76 -46.64
C GLU A 186 5.53 -21.54 -47.00
N ARG A 187 4.54 -21.50 -46.11
CA ARG A 187 3.22 -22.12 -46.35
C ARG A 187 2.16 -21.16 -46.88
N LEU A 188 2.53 -19.91 -47.07
CA LEU A 188 1.64 -18.84 -47.59
C LEU A 188 1.90 -18.53 -49.07
N SER A 189 2.93 -19.12 -49.68
CA SER A 189 3.29 -18.99 -51.08
C SER A 189 2.68 -20.06 -51.98
#